data_61e358aa246f6e32da9b21abdacce646
#
_entry.id   61e358aa246f6e32da9b21abdacce646
#
_cell.length_a   1.000
_cell.length_b   1.000
_cell.length_c   1.000
_cell.angle_alpha   90.00
_cell.angle_beta   90.00
_cell.angle_gamma   90.00
#
_symmetry.space_group_name_H-M   'P 1'
#
loop_
_entity.id
_entity.type
_entity.pdbx_description
1 polymer ?
#
loop_
_entity_poly.entity_id
_entity_poly.type
_entity_poly.pdbx_seq_one_letter_code
_entity_poly.pdbx_strand_id
1 'polypeptide(L)'
;RQRLDTPYIRQNGKLQPASWADAFAAIATHKGKKWAGLVGDLVSTDAAFALKNLIDSLGGNTESRLDGAGLPHDDRSGYVGTATIADIDSADMIQLIGTNPRLESPVLNARIRKAWSRGANIGLVGQAVDLTYEYAHVGTDRAALQMLVDKKIGAAKDLNTVVIIGQGALMGPDAAGVLAAAKKLVESTNSKFMVLHTAASRVGALDVGCATEGGVS
;
A
#
# COMPACT_ATOMS: atom_id res chain seq x y z
N ARG A 1 14.94 11.18 21.14
CA ARG A 1 14.51 12.31 20.30
C ARG A 1 13.27 12.93 20.92
N GLN A 2 13.26 14.24 21.05
CA GLN A 2 12.11 14.99 21.54
C GLN A 2 11.05 15.07 20.43
N ARG A 3 9.79 14.78 20.76
CA ARG A 3 8.66 15.00 19.85
C ARG A 3 8.23 16.47 19.93
N LEU A 4 7.72 17.00 18.82
CA LEU A 4 7.06 18.30 18.83
C LEU A 4 5.69 18.13 19.47
N ASP A 5 5.45 18.85 20.56
CA ASP A 5 4.22 18.85 21.34
C ASP A 5 3.53 20.22 21.38
N THR A 6 4.18 21.20 20.77
CA THR A 6 3.77 22.60 20.74
C THR A 6 3.83 23.11 19.29
N PRO A 7 2.87 23.92 18.82
CA PRO A 7 2.96 24.57 17.53
C PRO A 7 4.13 25.56 17.46
N TYR A 8 4.65 25.74 16.25
CA TYR A 8 5.67 26.76 15.97
C TYR A 8 5.24 27.62 14.79
N ILE A 9 5.43 28.92 14.91
CA ILE A 9 5.19 29.88 13.83
C ILE A 9 6.52 30.52 13.45
N ARG A 10 6.72 30.79 12.15
CA ARG A 10 7.89 31.50 11.67
C ARG A 10 7.70 33.01 11.83
N GLN A 11 8.52 33.62 12.68
CA GLN A 11 8.58 35.07 12.91
C GLN A 11 10.01 35.55 12.62
N ASN A 12 10.15 36.55 11.77
CA ASN A 12 11.47 37.09 11.36
C ASN A 12 12.46 36.02 10.90
N GLY A 13 11.99 35.04 10.13
CA GLY A 13 12.80 33.92 9.59
C GLY A 13 13.10 32.79 10.59
N LYS A 14 12.76 32.91 11.87
CA LYS A 14 13.00 31.89 12.90
C LYS A 14 11.70 31.26 13.38
N LEU A 15 11.72 29.94 13.64
CA LEU A 15 10.60 29.24 14.28
C LEU A 15 10.55 29.62 15.76
N GLN A 16 9.38 30.03 16.23
CA GLN A 16 9.09 30.38 17.62
C GLN A 16 7.93 29.53 18.12
N PRO A 17 7.95 29.04 19.37
CA PRO A 17 6.82 28.40 19.99
C PRO A 17 5.58 29.34 19.96
N ALA A 18 4.43 28.78 19.72
CA ALA A 18 3.17 29.54 19.63
C ALA A 18 2.02 28.78 20.32
N SER A 19 0.97 29.50 20.65
CA SER A 19 -0.28 28.84 21.06
C SER A 19 -1.00 28.21 19.85
N TRP A 20 -1.88 27.25 20.11
CA TRP A 20 -2.76 26.69 19.06
C TRP A 20 -3.65 27.77 18.43
N ALA A 21 -4.12 28.75 19.21
CA ALA A 21 -4.92 29.87 18.69
C ALA A 21 -4.11 30.70 17.69
N ASP A 22 -2.87 31.04 17.99
CA ASP A 22 -1.99 31.78 17.10
C ASP A 22 -1.66 30.97 15.84
N ALA A 23 -1.43 29.65 15.99
CA ALA A 23 -1.19 28.76 14.87
C ALA A 23 -2.38 28.73 13.90
N PHE A 24 -3.59 28.57 14.41
CA PHE A 24 -4.81 28.61 13.60
C PHE A 24 -5.05 29.99 12.98
N ALA A 25 -4.78 31.07 13.70
CA ALA A 25 -4.84 32.43 13.14
C ALA A 25 -3.87 32.61 11.97
N ALA A 26 -2.63 32.11 12.12
CA ALA A 26 -1.63 32.15 11.04
C ALA A 26 -2.09 31.31 9.82
N ILE A 27 -2.65 30.13 10.02
CA ILE A 27 -3.20 29.29 8.94
C ILE A 27 -4.35 30.05 8.23
N ALA A 28 -5.24 30.69 8.99
CA ALA A 28 -6.37 31.41 8.44
C ALA A 28 -6.00 32.58 7.51
N THR A 29 -4.79 33.15 7.66
CA THR A 29 -4.29 34.19 6.74
C THR A 29 -4.08 33.68 5.31
N HIS A 30 -3.96 32.35 5.12
CA HIS A 30 -3.83 31.73 3.81
C HIS A 30 -5.17 31.31 3.18
N LYS A 31 -6.30 31.69 3.77
CA LYS A 31 -7.62 31.46 3.18
C LYS A 31 -7.70 32.04 1.77
N GLY A 32 -8.20 31.27 0.81
CA GLY A 32 -8.25 31.65 -0.60
C GLY A 32 -6.99 31.28 -1.41
N LYS A 33 -5.99 30.65 -0.80
CA LYS A 33 -4.89 29.99 -1.51
C LYS A 33 -5.31 28.59 -1.96
N LYS A 34 -4.49 27.95 -2.81
CA LYS A 34 -4.62 26.52 -3.10
C LYS A 34 -4.15 25.71 -1.90
N TRP A 35 -4.94 24.72 -1.50
CA TRP A 35 -4.66 23.85 -0.37
C TRP A 35 -4.41 22.42 -0.82
N ALA A 36 -3.43 21.78 -0.23
CA ALA A 36 -3.17 20.36 -0.36
C ALA A 36 -2.92 19.77 1.02
N GLY A 37 -3.53 18.63 1.31
CA GLY A 37 -3.34 17.88 2.54
C GLY A 37 -2.52 16.61 2.26
N LEU A 38 -1.40 16.44 2.97
CA LEU A 38 -0.60 15.21 2.92
C LEU A 38 -0.77 14.43 4.22
N VAL A 39 -1.20 13.18 4.11
CA VAL A 39 -1.37 12.27 5.23
C VAL A 39 -0.13 11.39 5.37
N GLY A 40 0.54 11.47 6.50
CA GLY A 40 1.73 10.67 6.78
C GLY A 40 1.44 9.20 7.11
N ASP A 41 2.49 8.40 7.16
CA ASP A 41 2.41 6.92 7.24
C ASP A 41 1.97 6.37 8.62
N LEU A 42 1.95 7.20 9.66
CA LEU A 42 1.63 6.80 11.03
C LEU A 42 0.49 7.64 11.65
N VAL A 43 -0.32 8.28 10.81
CA VAL A 43 -1.46 9.11 11.23
C VAL A 43 -2.65 8.21 11.57
N SER A 44 -3.41 8.54 12.62
CA SER A 44 -4.66 7.84 12.91
C SER A 44 -5.72 8.15 11.85
N THR A 45 -6.64 7.23 11.63
CA THR A 45 -7.75 7.41 10.67
C THR A 45 -8.60 8.64 11.00
N ASP A 46 -8.84 8.91 12.30
CA ASP A 46 -9.59 10.10 12.75
C ASP A 46 -8.88 11.41 12.35
N ALA A 47 -7.55 11.46 12.55
CA ALA A 47 -6.77 12.63 12.16
C ALA A 47 -6.70 12.80 10.62
N ALA A 48 -6.60 11.71 9.88
CA ALA A 48 -6.67 11.72 8.41
C ALA A 48 -8.03 12.24 7.93
N PHE A 49 -9.12 11.76 8.53
CA PHE A 49 -10.48 12.22 8.22
C PHE A 49 -10.70 13.69 8.56
N ALA A 50 -10.21 14.14 9.73
CA ALA A 50 -10.29 15.54 10.13
C ALA A 50 -9.53 16.47 9.17
N LEU A 51 -8.31 16.06 8.76
CA LEU A 51 -7.53 16.79 7.77
C LEU A 51 -8.26 16.85 6.42
N LYS A 52 -8.81 15.71 5.96
CA LYS A 52 -9.58 15.66 4.71
C LYS A 52 -10.74 16.66 4.74
N ASN A 53 -11.57 16.63 5.79
CA ASN A 53 -12.71 17.53 5.92
C ASN A 53 -12.29 19.00 5.91
N LEU A 54 -11.19 19.34 6.57
CA LEU A 54 -10.65 20.70 6.56
C LEU A 54 -10.22 21.10 5.13
N ILE A 55 -9.44 20.26 4.46
CA ILE A 55 -8.92 20.58 3.12
C ILE A 55 -10.05 20.64 2.09
N ASP A 56 -11.03 19.73 2.15
CA ASP A 56 -12.22 19.76 1.28
C ASP A 56 -13.02 21.06 1.48
N SER A 57 -13.19 21.52 2.73
CA SER A 57 -13.88 22.79 3.04
C SER A 57 -13.16 24.01 2.49
N LEU A 58 -11.88 23.90 2.20
CA LEU A 58 -11.03 24.92 1.59
C LEU A 58 -10.90 24.77 0.06
N GLY A 59 -11.58 23.76 -0.52
CA GLY A 59 -11.54 23.47 -1.96
C GLY A 59 -10.22 22.83 -2.41
N GLY A 60 -9.50 22.19 -1.50
CA GLY A 60 -8.24 21.51 -1.78
C GLY A 60 -8.38 20.00 -1.95
N ASN A 61 -7.27 19.34 -2.14
CA ASN A 61 -7.17 17.88 -2.32
C ASN A 61 -6.28 17.26 -1.24
N THR A 62 -6.58 16.00 -0.87
CA THR A 62 -5.77 15.24 0.08
C THR A 62 -5.12 14.04 -0.59
N GLU A 63 -3.90 13.69 -0.15
CA GLU A 63 -3.18 12.54 -0.65
C GLU A 63 -2.48 11.80 0.49
N SER A 64 -2.53 10.49 0.43
CA SER A 64 -1.86 9.60 1.38
C SER A 64 -0.92 8.61 0.71
N ARG A 65 -1.00 8.44 -0.61
CA ARG A 65 -0.16 7.49 -1.36
C ARG A 65 1.27 8.03 -1.49
N LEU A 66 2.20 7.11 -1.71
CA LEU A 66 3.57 7.48 -2.09
C LEU A 66 3.60 8.05 -3.51
N ASP A 67 4.54 8.92 -3.80
CA ASP A 67 4.77 9.46 -5.13
C ASP A 67 4.95 8.33 -6.15
N GLY A 68 4.20 8.39 -7.24
CA GLY A 68 4.21 7.37 -8.29
C GLY A 68 3.48 6.08 -7.94
N ALA A 69 2.80 5.99 -6.79
CA ALA A 69 2.03 4.79 -6.43
C ALA A 69 0.75 4.68 -7.26
N GLY A 70 0.60 3.56 -7.97
CA GLY A 70 -0.58 3.21 -8.78
C GLY A 70 -1.69 2.52 -7.99
N LEU A 71 -1.83 2.82 -6.69
CA LEU A 71 -2.92 2.29 -5.88
C LEU A 71 -4.25 2.93 -6.26
N PRO A 72 -5.31 2.15 -6.49
CA PRO A 72 -6.64 2.70 -6.67
C PRO A 72 -7.12 3.34 -5.35
N HIS A 73 -8.03 4.29 -5.45
CA HIS A 73 -8.62 4.98 -4.31
C HIS A 73 -10.13 4.76 -4.19
N ASP A 74 -10.74 4.24 -5.25
CA ASP A 74 -12.17 3.98 -5.41
C ASP A 74 -12.54 2.49 -5.31
N ASP A 75 -11.55 1.59 -5.31
CA ASP A 75 -11.74 0.15 -5.21
C ASP A 75 -10.95 -0.43 -4.04
N ARG A 76 -11.63 -0.68 -2.93
CA ARG A 76 -11.03 -1.24 -1.71
C ARG A 76 -10.37 -2.60 -1.95
N SER A 77 -10.92 -3.41 -2.86
CA SER A 77 -10.31 -4.69 -3.21
C SER A 77 -8.94 -4.53 -3.89
N GLY A 78 -8.70 -3.39 -4.50
CA GLY A 78 -7.45 -3.05 -5.18
C GLY A 78 -6.34 -2.56 -4.26
N TYR A 79 -6.66 -2.12 -3.02
CA TYR A 79 -5.64 -1.69 -2.06
C TYR A 79 -5.61 -2.51 -0.75
N VAL A 80 -6.57 -3.40 -0.52
CA VAL A 80 -6.55 -4.36 0.59
C VAL A 80 -6.48 -5.80 0.06
N GLY A 81 -7.34 -6.11 -0.91
CA GLY A 81 -7.53 -7.45 -1.43
C GLY A 81 -8.63 -8.22 -0.68
N THR A 82 -8.66 -9.53 -0.90
CA THR A 82 -9.68 -10.45 -0.37
C THR A 82 -9.09 -11.49 0.59
N ALA A 83 -7.76 -11.65 0.63
CA ALA A 83 -7.08 -12.60 1.49
C ALA A 83 -6.94 -12.06 2.91
N THR A 84 -7.10 -12.92 3.89
CA THR A 84 -6.77 -12.68 5.29
C THR A 84 -5.39 -13.26 5.63
N ILE A 85 -4.84 -12.87 6.78
CA ILE A 85 -3.59 -13.46 7.29
C ILE A 85 -3.76 -14.97 7.56
N ALA A 86 -4.96 -15.41 7.96
CA ALA A 86 -5.25 -16.83 8.19
C ALA A 86 -5.22 -17.66 6.90
N ASP A 87 -5.52 -17.06 5.75
CA ASP A 87 -5.46 -17.76 4.46
C ASP A 87 -4.03 -18.18 4.09
N ILE A 88 -3.02 -17.45 4.55
CA ILE A 88 -1.62 -17.83 4.38
C ILE A 88 -1.31 -19.14 5.08
N ASP A 89 -1.92 -19.38 6.25
CA ASP A 89 -1.67 -20.61 7.03
C ASP A 89 -2.23 -21.87 6.34
N SER A 90 -3.24 -21.74 5.49
CA SER A 90 -3.85 -22.85 4.74
C SER A 90 -3.51 -22.85 3.25
N ALA A 91 -2.62 -21.97 2.80
CA ALA A 91 -2.24 -21.89 1.39
C ALA A 91 -1.40 -23.09 0.97
N ASP A 92 -1.74 -23.64 -0.21
CA ASP A 92 -0.94 -24.64 -0.92
C ASP A 92 0.05 -23.99 -1.89
N MET A 93 -0.29 -22.77 -2.35
CA MET A 93 0.55 -21.96 -3.22
C MET A 93 0.46 -20.48 -2.82
N ILE A 94 1.61 -19.82 -2.76
CA ILE A 94 1.71 -18.39 -2.51
C ILE A 94 2.53 -17.74 -3.62
N GLN A 95 1.91 -16.82 -4.36
CA GLN A 95 2.57 -16.07 -5.41
C GLN A 95 2.89 -14.67 -4.93
N LEU A 96 4.17 -14.35 -4.81
CA LEU A 96 4.68 -13.04 -4.43
C LEU A 96 4.93 -12.19 -5.69
N ILE A 97 4.50 -10.93 -5.70
CA ILE A 97 4.67 -10.00 -6.83
C ILE A 97 5.28 -8.71 -6.28
N GLY A 98 6.52 -8.41 -6.70
CA GLY A 98 7.24 -7.18 -6.38
C GLY A 98 7.31 -6.85 -4.90
N THR A 99 7.52 -7.87 -4.06
CA THR A 99 7.62 -7.72 -2.60
C THR A 99 8.76 -8.54 -2.03
N ASN A 100 9.38 -8.00 -0.99
CA ASN A 100 10.26 -8.74 -0.09
C ASN A 100 9.59 -8.80 1.30
N PRO A 101 8.72 -9.80 1.56
CA PRO A 101 7.98 -9.87 2.81
C PRO A 101 8.88 -10.04 4.04
N ARG A 102 10.14 -10.48 3.88
CA ARG A 102 11.13 -10.52 4.97
C ARG A 102 11.44 -9.13 5.51
N LEU A 103 11.46 -8.11 4.65
CA LEU A 103 11.74 -6.72 5.02
C LEU A 103 10.46 -5.90 5.24
N GLU A 104 9.47 -6.09 4.37
CA GLU A 104 8.25 -5.30 4.35
C GLU A 104 7.23 -5.75 5.41
N SER A 105 7.17 -7.07 5.68
CA SER A 105 6.20 -7.66 6.61
C SER A 105 6.77 -8.92 7.29
N PRO A 106 7.73 -8.78 8.21
CA PRO A 106 8.47 -9.91 8.78
C PRO A 106 7.61 -10.96 9.46
N VAL A 107 6.53 -10.53 10.13
CA VAL A 107 5.60 -11.45 10.79
C VAL A 107 4.80 -12.27 9.77
N LEU A 108 4.39 -11.65 8.66
CA LEU A 108 3.76 -12.37 7.55
C LEU A 108 4.75 -13.33 6.89
N ASN A 109 6.00 -12.90 6.70
CA ASN A 109 7.05 -13.77 6.17
C ASN A 109 7.26 -15.03 7.02
N ALA A 110 7.18 -14.92 8.35
CA ALA A 110 7.24 -16.07 9.23
C ALA A 110 6.07 -17.05 9.00
N ARG A 111 4.87 -16.55 8.70
CA ARG A 111 3.71 -17.38 8.33
C ARG A 111 3.89 -18.03 6.95
N ILE A 112 4.39 -17.30 5.97
CA ILE A 112 4.73 -17.85 4.64
C ILE A 112 5.77 -18.95 4.77
N ARG A 113 6.82 -18.73 5.58
CA ARG A 113 7.81 -19.77 5.87
C ARG A 113 7.20 -21.01 6.52
N LYS A 114 6.25 -20.82 7.44
CA LYS A 114 5.51 -21.91 8.06
C LYS A 114 4.65 -22.68 7.04
N ALA A 115 3.99 -22.00 6.11
CA ALA A 115 3.27 -22.64 5.01
C ALA A 115 4.23 -23.43 4.10
N TRP A 116 5.34 -22.83 3.70
CA TRP A 116 6.41 -23.51 2.93
C TRP A 116 6.92 -24.77 3.63
N SER A 117 7.17 -24.73 4.94
CA SER A 117 7.64 -25.89 5.71
C SER A 117 6.62 -27.04 5.79
N ARG A 118 5.35 -26.77 5.46
CA ARG A 118 4.26 -27.76 5.33
C ARG A 118 4.04 -28.23 3.90
N GLY A 119 4.86 -27.76 2.95
CA GLY A 119 4.81 -28.16 1.55
C GLY A 119 4.15 -27.15 0.61
N ALA A 120 3.79 -25.95 1.07
CA ALA A 120 3.29 -24.90 0.17
C ALA A 120 4.36 -24.48 -0.85
N ASN A 121 3.96 -24.32 -2.10
CA ASN A 121 4.82 -23.81 -3.15
C ASN A 121 4.84 -22.28 -3.13
N ILE A 122 6.04 -21.70 -3.20
CA ILE A 122 6.20 -20.25 -3.23
C ILE A 122 6.75 -19.85 -4.60
N GLY A 123 6.09 -18.88 -5.25
CA GLY A 123 6.57 -18.24 -6.49
C GLY A 123 6.90 -16.78 -6.24
N LEU A 124 7.88 -16.24 -6.97
CA LEU A 124 8.25 -14.83 -6.92
C LEU A 124 8.37 -14.26 -8.35
N VAL A 125 7.61 -13.20 -8.60
CA VAL A 125 7.81 -12.25 -9.71
C VAL A 125 8.35 -10.96 -9.14
N GLY A 126 9.54 -10.55 -9.55
CA GLY A 126 10.27 -9.40 -9.05
C GLY A 126 11.76 -9.68 -8.89
N GLN A 127 12.47 -8.78 -8.24
CA GLN A 127 13.89 -9.00 -7.95
C GLN A 127 14.08 -10.23 -7.05
N ALA A 128 15.10 -11.03 -7.35
CA ALA A 128 15.45 -12.17 -6.49
C ALA A 128 15.92 -11.66 -5.12
N VAL A 129 15.36 -12.24 -4.06
CA VAL A 129 15.61 -11.84 -2.67
C VAL A 129 15.81 -13.05 -1.77
N ASP A 130 16.55 -12.88 -0.67
CA ASP A 130 16.67 -13.93 0.34
C ASP A 130 15.45 -13.90 1.28
N LEU A 131 14.58 -14.92 1.18
CA LEU A 131 13.36 -15.07 2.00
C LEU A 131 13.54 -16.05 3.15
N THR A 132 14.71 -16.70 3.28
CA THR A 132 15.00 -17.77 4.26
C THR A 132 14.27 -19.11 4.00
N TYR A 133 13.67 -19.26 2.83
CA TYR A 133 13.05 -20.49 2.31
C TYR A 133 13.16 -20.49 0.78
N GLU A 134 12.99 -21.67 0.19
CA GLU A 134 13.06 -21.85 -1.26
C GLU A 134 11.79 -21.33 -1.95
N TYR A 135 11.96 -20.79 -3.14
CA TYR A 135 10.87 -20.33 -4.00
C TYR A 135 11.24 -20.48 -5.48
N ALA A 136 10.25 -20.59 -6.33
CA ALA A 136 10.43 -20.53 -7.78
C ALA A 136 10.54 -19.06 -8.22
N HIS A 137 11.70 -18.62 -8.71
CA HIS A 137 11.85 -17.31 -9.31
C HIS A 137 11.31 -17.33 -10.75
N VAL A 138 10.16 -16.69 -10.97
CA VAL A 138 9.44 -16.73 -12.24
C VAL A 138 10.01 -15.73 -13.25
N GLY A 139 10.50 -14.60 -12.77
CA GLY A 139 11.09 -13.51 -13.55
C GLY A 139 10.93 -12.17 -12.87
N THR A 140 11.40 -11.09 -13.51
CA THR A 140 11.51 -9.76 -12.89
C THR A 140 10.53 -8.73 -13.41
N ASP A 141 9.77 -9.05 -14.46
CA ASP A 141 8.99 -8.10 -15.22
C ASP A 141 7.52 -8.52 -15.38
N ARG A 142 6.75 -7.67 -16.04
CA ARG A 142 5.34 -7.91 -16.35
C ARG A 142 5.13 -9.10 -17.30
N ALA A 143 6.11 -9.42 -18.16
CA ALA A 143 5.99 -10.58 -19.05
C ALA A 143 5.97 -11.89 -18.26
N ALA A 144 6.76 -11.98 -17.18
CA ALA A 144 6.72 -13.10 -16.24
C ALA A 144 5.34 -13.23 -15.56
N LEU A 145 4.75 -12.12 -15.15
CA LEU A 145 3.39 -12.11 -14.60
C LEU A 145 2.35 -12.53 -15.62
N GLN A 146 2.44 -12.03 -16.87
CA GLN A 146 1.55 -12.43 -17.95
C GLN A 146 1.66 -13.94 -18.26
N MET A 147 2.87 -14.50 -18.20
CA MET A 147 3.08 -15.94 -18.35
C MET A 147 2.32 -16.75 -17.27
N LEU A 148 2.30 -16.29 -16.02
CA LEU A 148 1.51 -16.95 -14.96
C LEU A 148 0.01 -16.93 -15.28
N VAL A 149 -0.49 -15.81 -15.80
CA VAL A 149 -1.88 -15.65 -16.23
C VAL A 149 -2.20 -16.62 -17.37
N ASP A 150 -1.37 -16.64 -18.41
CA ASP A 150 -1.62 -17.45 -19.62
C ASP A 150 -1.53 -18.96 -19.34
N LYS A 151 -0.61 -19.37 -18.51
CA LYS A 151 -0.44 -20.77 -18.09
C LYS A 151 -1.34 -21.17 -16.93
N LYS A 152 -2.12 -20.24 -16.38
CA LYS A 152 -3.01 -20.46 -15.21
C LYS A 152 -2.28 -21.17 -14.06
N ILE A 153 -1.05 -20.73 -13.77
CA ILE A 153 -0.26 -21.28 -12.69
C ILE A 153 -0.98 -21.03 -11.34
N GLY A 154 -1.28 -22.08 -10.61
CA GLY A 154 -2.06 -22.02 -9.36
C GLY A 154 -3.57 -22.26 -9.55
N ALA A 155 -4.03 -22.55 -10.76
CA ALA A 155 -5.45 -22.75 -11.09
C ALA A 155 -5.97 -24.20 -10.85
N ALA A 156 -5.18 -25.08 -10.26
CA ALA A 156 -5.67 -26.43 -9.97
C ALA A 156 -6.87 -26.35 -9.00
N LYS A 157 -7.91 -27.13 -9.28
CA LYS A 157 -9.26 -27.00 -8.71
C LYS A 157 -9.33 -27.10 -7.18
N ASP A 158 -8.32 -27.73 -6.57
CA ASP A 158 -8.26 -27.99 -5.13
C ASP A 158 -7.10 -27.26 -4.43
N LEU A 159 -6.46 -26.28 -5.11
CA LEU A 159 -5.37 -25.51 -4.53
C LEU A 159 -5.87 -24.21 -3.90
N ASN A 160 -5.56 -24.02 -2.62
CA ASN A 160 -5.70 -22.73 -1.96
C ASN A 160 -4.53 -21.82 -2.37
N THR A 161 -4.74 -20.98 -3.36
CA THR A 161 -3.72 -20.05 -3.85
C THR A 161 -3.93 -18.66 -3.28
N VAL A 162 -2.86 -18.03 -2.79
CA VAL A 162 -2.84 -16.63 -2.35
C VAL A 162 -1.85 -15.85 -3.19
N VAL A 163 -2.31 -14.76 -3.81
CA VAL A 163 -1.48 -13.81 -4.56
C VAL A 163 -1.23 -12.59 -3.69
N ILE A 164 0.04 -12.28 -3.44
CA ILE A 164 0.47 -11.16 -2.60
C ILE A 164 1.26 -10.18 -3.45
N ILE A 165 0.79 -8.92 -3.54
CA ILE A 165 1.48 -7.84 -4.25
C ILE A 165 2.02 -6.82 -3.25
N GLY A 166 3.27 -6.39 -3.44
CA GLY A 166 3.90 -5.36 -2.63
C GLY A 166 3.96 -3.99 -3.31
N GLN A 167 4.35 -2.98 -2.54
CA GLN A 167 4.45 -1.62 -3.04
C GLN A 167 5.49 -1.48 -4.16
N GLY A 168 6.56 -2.29 -4.16
CA GLY A 168 7.56 -2.27 -5.21
C GLY A 168 7.01 -2.53 -6.61
N ALA A 169 5.95 -3.34 -6.75
CA ALA A 169 5.27 -3.59 -8.02
C ALA A 169 4.27 -2.48 -8.39
N LEU A 170 3.86 -1.67 -7.41
CA LEU A 170 2.83 -0.64 -7.55
C LEU A 170 3.43 0.78 -7.64
N MET A 171 4.74 0.88 -7.82
CA MET A 171 5.45 2.15 -8.02
C MET A 171 5.84 2.30 -9.49
N GLY A 172 5.70 3.51 -9.99
CA GLY A 172 6.14 3.85 -11.34
C GLY A 172 5.06 3.74 -12.42
N PRO A 173 5.43 3.99 -13.68
CA PRO A 173 4.48 4.23 -14.78
C PRO A 173 3.68 2.98 -15.19
N ASP A 174 4.16 1.77 -14.91
CA ASP A 174 3.48 0.50 -15.26
C ASP A 174 2.64 -0.09 -14.10
N ALA A 175 2.55 0.59 -12.97
CA ALA A 175 1.89 0.10 -11.77
C ALA A 175 0.44 -0.34 -12.01
N ALA A 176 -0.34 0.45 -12.74
CA ALA A 176 -1.71 0.12 -13.08
C ALA A 176 -1.81 -1.16 -13.94
N GLY A 177 -0.88 -1.33 -14.88
CA GLY A 177 -0.79 -2.53 -15.73
C GLY A 177 -0.40 -3.77 -14.94
N VAL A 178 0.51 -3.64 -13.98
CA VAL A 178 0.91 -4.73 -13.08
C VAL A 178 -0.24 -5.13 -12.17
N LEU A 179 -0.94 -4.16 -11.57
CA LEU A 179 -2.11 -4.43 -10.72
C LEU A 179 -3.22 -5.13 -11.52
N ALA A 180 -3.51 -4.66 -12.74
CA ALA A 180 -4.51 -5.29 -13.61
C ALA A 180 -4.13 -6.73 -13.97
N ALA A 181 -2.85 -7.01 -14.27
CA ALA A 181 -2.38 -8.36 -14.53
C ALA A 181 -2.45 -9.26 -13.28
N ALA A 182 -2.13 -8.73 -12.10
CA ALA A 182 -2.28 -9.46 -10.85
C ALA A 182 -3.75 -9.80 -10.55
N LYS A 183 -4.68 -8.87 -10.73
CA LYS A 183 -6.12 -9.12 -10.60
C LYS A 183 -6.60 -10.17 -11.60
N LYS A 184 -6.15 -10.12 -12.85
CA LYS A 184 -6.48 -11.12 -13.87
C LYS A 184 -5.94 -12.51 -13.49
N LEU A 185 -4.75 -12.59 -12.89
CA LEU A 185 -4.23 -13.86 -12.35
C LEU A 185 -5.17 -14.39 -11.27
N VAL A 186 -5.55 -13.55 -10.30
CA VAL A 186 -6.47 -13.91 -9.20
C VAL A 186 -7.80 -14.45 -9.75
N GLU A 187 -8.41 -13.75 -10.70
CA GLU A 187 -9.68 -14.16 -11.33
C GLU A 187 -9.53 -15.49 -12.07
N SER A 188 -8.47 -15.63 -12.91
CA SER A 188 -8.26 -16.83 -13.72
C SER A 188 -7.95 -18.09 -12.93
N THR A 189 -7.46 -17.93 -11.70
CA THR A 189 -7.07 -19.02 -10.81
C THR A 189 -8.01 -19.18 -9.60
N ASN A 190 -9.04 -18.33 -9.50
CA ASN A 190 -9.94 -18.25 -8.35
C ASN A 190 -9.17 -18.14 -7.01
N SER A 191 -8.09 -17.37 -7.02
CA SER A 191 -7.19 -17.18 -5.89
C SER A 191 -7.67 -16.07 -4.96
N LYS A 192 -7.13 -16.04 -3.74
CA LYS A 192 -7.26 -14.88 -2.85
C LYS A 192 -6.16 -13.87 -3.12
N PHE A 193 -6.45 -12.60 -2.89
CA PHE A 193 -5.55 -11.49 -3.18
C PHE A 193 -5.22 -10.69 -1.93
N MET A 194 -3.96 -10.28 -1.77
CA MET A 194 -3.50 -9.44 -0.66
C MET A 194 -2.57 -8.35 -1.19
N VAL A 195 -2.78 -7.13 -0.72
CA VAL A 195 -1.90 -5.99 -0.99
C VAL A 195 -1.12 -5.66 0.27
N LEU A 196 0.21 -5.63 0.19
CA LEU A 196 1.07 -5.23 1.30
C LEU A 196 1.33 -3.72 1.23
N HIS A 197 1.27 -3.09 2.40
CA HIS A 197 1.58 -1.68 2.58
C HIS A 197 2.79 -1.51 3.48
N THR A 198 3.61 -0.52 3.17
CA THR A 198 4.76 -0.11 3.98
C THR A 198 4.41 0.97 5.02
N ALA A 199 3.14 1.39 5.06
CA ALA A 199 2.64 2.44 5.93
C ALA A 199 1.43 1.94 6.74
N ALA A 200 1.48 2.05 8.06
CA ALA A 200 0.44 1.56 8.96
C ALA A 200 -0.91 2.30 8.79
N SER A 201 -0.88 3.58 8.41
CA SER A 201 -2.08 4.40 8.21
C SER A 201 -2.69 4.29 6.81
N ARG A 202 -2.01 3.68 5.84
CA ARG A 202 -2.39 3.73 4.41
C ARG A 202 -3.84 3.30 4.14
N VAL A 203 -4.21 2.13 4.64
CA VAL A 203 -5.56 1.60 4.42
C VAL A 203 -6.61 2.52 5.04
N GLY A 204 -6.43 2.94 6.30
CA GLY A 204 -7.36 3.85 6.96
C GLY A 204 -7.48 5.20 6.26
N ALA A 205 -6.37 5.76 5.77
CA ALA A 205 -6.38 7.00 5.01
C ALA A 205 -7.11 6.86 3.66
N LEU A 206 -6.92 5.75 2.94
CA LEU A 206 -7.65 5.44 1.71
C LEU A 206 -9.14 5.21 1.98
N ASP A 207 -9.49 4.48 3.04
CA ASP A 207 -10.87 4.21 3.44
C ASP A 207 -11.65 5.51 3.75
N VAL A 208 -11.00 6.54 4.27
CA VAL A 208 -11.63 7.86 4.49
C VAL A 208 -11.49 8.81 3.29
N GLY A 209 -10.94 8.34 2.17
CA GLY A 209 -10.86 9.08 0.92
C GLY A 209 -9.71 10.09 0.82
N CYS A 210 -8.61 9.88 1.55
CA CYS A 210 -7.40 10.69 1.42
C CYS A 210 -6.57 10.27 0.20
N ALA A 211 -7.18 10.33 -0.98
CA ALA A 211 -6.51 10.12 -2.26
C ALA A 211 -7.28 10.87 -3.35
N THR A 212 -6.55 11.47 -4.28
CA THR A 212 -7.11 12.25 -5.38
C THR A 212 -6.63 11.65 -6.71
N GLU A 213 -7.52 11.59 -7.70
CA GLU A 213 -7.12 11.19 -9.05
C GLU A 213 -6.04 12.16 -9.58
N GLY A 214 -4.94 11.59 -10.08
CA GLY A 214 -3.79 12.40 -10.50
C GLY A 214 -2.92 12.96 -9.38
N GLY A 215 -3.25 12.71 -8.11
CA GLY A 215 -2.50 13.21 -6.96
C GLY A 215 -2.81 14.67 -6.60
N VAL A 216 -2.03 15.24 -5.67
CA VAL A 216 -2.08 16.67 -5.33
C VAL A 216 -1.10 17.43 -6.22
N SER A 217 -1.59 18.36 -7.04
CA SER A 217 -0.81 19.21 -7.94
C SER A 217 -1.00 20.69 -7.60
#